data_db2b919b5eefb5dc4f906da0bf09fdf5
#
_entry.id   db2b919b5eefb5dc4f906da0bf09fdf5
#
_cell.length_a   1.000
_cell.length_b   1.000
_cell.length_c   1.000
_cell.angle_alpha   90.00
_cell.angle_beta   90.00
_cell.angle_gamma   90.00
#
_symmetry.space_group_name_H-M   'P 1'
#
loop_
_entity.id
_entity.type
_entity.pdbx_description
1 polymer ?
#
loop_
_entity_poly.entity_id
_entity_poly.type
_entity_poly.pdbx_seq_one_letter_code
_entity_poly.pdbx_strand_id
1 'polypeptide(L)'
;MNNTYRIPSKEFMDFTAFQRREVTKLAKEFVDIVHEYGKEAMMFLGDHWIGMEPFMDEFKSVGLDAVVGSVGNGATLRLISDIPGVKYTEGRFLPYFFPDTFHEGGDPVKEAKVNWVTARRAILRKPIDRIGYGGYLKLAVQFPEFIDYVESVCKEFRTLYENIKGTTPYCVKTVAVLNCWGKMRAWGNHMVHHAIYHKQNYSYAGIMEALSGAPFDVRFITFDDIRKNPDMLKDIDVILNVGDGDTAYTGGDNWTDETIVSAINEFVYNGGGFIGIGERPVISGKANTFS
;
A
#
# COMPACT_ATOMS: atom_id res chain seq x y z
N MET A 1 -12.86 21.93 -1.32
CA MET A 1 -12.91 22.00 0.17
C MET A 1 -11.87 21.07 0.71
N ASN A 2 -11.04 21.52 1.63
CA ASN A 2 -10.07 20.66 2.29
C ASN A 2 -10.74 19.97 3.49
N ASN A 3 -10.99 18.66 3.38
CA ASN A 3 -11.62 17.87 4.45
C ASN A 3 -10.58 17.08 5.27
N THR A 4 -9.30 17.43 5.18
CA THR A 4 -8.20 16.68 5.79
C THR A 4 -8.42 16.37 7.26
N TYR A 5 -8.96 17.31 7.99
CA TYR A 5 -9.20 17.21 9.43
C TYR A 5 -10.62 16.79 9.81
N ARG A 6 -11.45 16.48 8.81
CA ARG A 6 -12.80 16.03 9.05
C ARG A 6 -12.79 14.60 9.57
N ILE A 7 -13.28 14.42 10.79
CA ILE A 7 -13.49 13.10 11.37
C ILE A 7 -14.70 12.44 10.70
N PRO A 8 -14.59 11.19 10.23
CA PRO A 8 -15.73 10.45 9.70
C PRO A 8 -16.85 10.32 10.75
N SER A 9 -18.09 10.58 10.36
CA SER A 9 -19.23 10.31 11.26
C SER A 9 -19.38 8.80 11.47
N LYS A 10 -20.06 8.43 12.57
CA LYS A 10 -20.37 7.01 12.85
C LYS A 10 -21.18 6.39 11.70
N GLU A 11 -22.15 7.09 11.17
CA GLU A 11 -22.99 6.63 10.06
C GLU A 11 -22.17 6.39 8.80
N PHE A 12 -21.20 7.25 8.50
CA PHE A 12 -20.29 7.04 7.37
C PHE A 12 -19.42 5.79 7.58
N MET A 13 -18.90 5.58 8.78
CA MET A 13 -18.11 4.39 9.11
C MET A 13 -18.94 3.12 9.03
N ASP A 14 -20.17 3.15 9.57
CA ASP A 14 -21.12 2.02 9.49
C ASP A 14 -21.48 1.69 8.04
N PHE A 15 -21.72 2.71 7.22
CA PHE A 15 -21.99 2.54 5.79
C PHE A 15 -20.79 1.95 5.03
N THR A 16 -19.59 2.44 5.30
CA THR A 16 -18.37 1.92 4.69
C THR A 16 -18.13 0.45 5.09
N ALA A 17 -18.38 0.11 6.34
CA ALA A 17 -18.28 -1.27 6.83
C ALA A 17 -19.34 -2.17 6.17
N PHE A 18 -20.56 -1.68 6.00
CA PHE A 18 -21.60 -2.39 5.26
C PHE A 18 -21.20 -2.63 3.81
N GLN A 19 -20.75 -1.59 3.09
CA GLN A 19 -20.28 -1.74 1.71
C GLN A 19 -19.17 -2.79 1.58
N ARG A 20 -18.18 -2.77 2.48
CA ARG A 20 -17.11 -3.77 2.49
C ARG A 20 -17.65 -5.19 2.59
N ARG A 21 -18.54 -5.44 3.54
CA ARG A 21 -19.13 -6.78 3.72
C ARG A 21 -19.86 -7.25 2.48
N GLU A 22 -20.71 -6.40 1.88
CA GLU A 22 -21.50 -6.77 0.71
C GLU A 22 -20.62 -7.00 -0.54
N VAL A 23 -19.63 -6.13 -0.77
CA VAL A 23 -18.69 -6.30 -1.89
C VAL A 23 -17.83 -7.55 -1.69
N THR A 24 -17.35 -7.80 -0.47
CA THR A 24 -16.58 -9.00 -0.14
C THR A 24 -17.38 -10.28 -0.36
N LYS A 25 -18.65 -10.29 0.09
CA LYS A 25 -19.56 -11.42 -0.12
C LYS A 25 -19.77 -11.70 -1.60
N LEU A 26 -20.07 -10.67 -2.38
CA LEU A 26 -20.26 -10.82 -3.83
C LEU A 26 -18.97 -11.30 -4.52
N ALA A 27 -17.83 -10.72 -4.17
CA ALA A 27 -16.54 -11.14 -4.72
C ALA A 27 -16.24 -12.62 -4.40
N LYS A 28 -16.54 -13.04 -3.16
CA LYS A 28 -16.38 -14.44 -2.76
C LYS A 28 -17.24 -15.38 -3.59
N GLU A 29 -18.49 -15.04 -3.86
CA GLU A 29 -19.37 -15.84 -4.70
C GLU A 29 -18.76 -16.10 -6.09
N PHE A 30 -18.16 -15.07 -6.71
CA PHE A 30 -17.45 -15.23 -8.00
C PHE A 30 -16.20 -16.10 -7.88
N VAL A 31 -15.44 -15.92 -6.81
CA VAL A 31 -14.22 -16.72 -6.58
C VAL A 31 -14.58 -18.19 -6.36
N ASP A 32 -15.60 -18.46 -5.56
CA ASP A 32 -16.08 -19.82 -5.31
C ASP A 32 -16.48 -20.52 -6.62
N ILE A 33 -17.22 -19.84 -7.52
CA ILE A 33 -17.57 -20.36 -8.85
C ILE A 33 -16.30 -20.69 -9.65
N VAL A 34 -15.30 -19.80 -9.67
CA VAL A 34 -14.04 -20.07 -10.38
C VAL A 34 -13.34 -21.31 -9.83
N HIS A 35 -13.34 -21.48 -8.51
CA HIS A 35 -12.74 -22.62 -7.85
C HIS A 35 -13.49 -23.93 -8.11
N GLU A 36 -14.83 -23.91 -8.23
CA GLU A 36 -15.61 -25.08 -8.63
C GLU A 36 -15.19 -25.67 -9.99
N TYR A 37 -14.68 -24.81 -10.89
CA TYR A 37 -14.11 -25.23 -12.18
C TYR A 37 -12.61 -25.59 -12.09
N GLY A 38 -12.04 -25.67 -10.90
CA GLY A 38 -10.63 -25.99 -10.70
C GLY A 38 -9.67 -24.92 -11.26
N LYS A 39 -10.11 -23.65 -11.31
CA LYS A 39 -9.34 -22.52 -11.82
C LYS A 39 -8.92 -21.61 -10.67
N GLU A 40 -7.85 -20.86 -10.90
CA GLU A 40 -7.40 -19.82 -9.98
C GLU A 40 -8.13 -18.50 -10.26
N ALA A 41 -8.52 -17.82 -9.19
CA ALA A 41 -9.17 -16.53 -9.25
C ALA A 41 -8.14 -15.41 -9.02
N MET A 42 -8.04 -14.48 -9.96
CA MET A 42 -7.20 -13.32 -9.87
C MET A 42 -8.04 -12.04 -9.92
N MET A 43 -7.69 -11.08 -9.07
CA MET A 43 -8.36 -9.78 -9.07
C MET A 43 -7.37 -8.66 -9.36
N PHE A 44 -7.78 -7.74 -10.24
CA PHE A 44 -7.09 -6.48 -10.44
C PHE A 44 -7.49 -5.51 -9.32
N LEU A 45 -6.50 -5.00 -8.59
CA LEU A 45 -6.68 -3.99 -7.56
C LEU A 45 -6.27 -2.63 -8.09
N GLY A 46 -7.25 -1.83 -8.44
CA GLY A 46 -7.04 -0.41 -8.75
C GLY A 46 -6.83 0.42 -7.49
N ASP A 47 -6.38 1.66 -7.68
CA ASP A 47 -5.98 2.54 -6.58
C ASP A 47 -7.15 2.99 -5.69
N HIS A 48 -8.40 2.90 -6.16
CA HIS A 48 -9.57 3.48 -5.53
C HIS A 48 -10.74 2.48 -5.36
N TRP A 49 -10.48 1.22 -5.15
CA TRP A 49 -11.54 0.23 -4.99
C TRP A 49 -12.24 0.39 -3.64
N ILE A 50 -13.51 0.74 -3.71
CA ILE A 50 -14.40 0.82 -2.55
C ILE A 50 -14.82 -0.59 -2.14
N GLY A 51 -14.71 -0.88 -0.85
CA GLY A 51 -15.22 -2.11 -0.27
C GLY A 51 -14.31 -3.35 -0.37
N MET A 52 -13.14 -3.21 -0.99
CA MET A 52 -12.14 -4.28 -1.07
C MET A 52 -10.80 -3.77 -0.55
N GLU A 53 -10.71 -3.62 0.76
CA GLU A 53 -9.48 -3.18 1.42
C GLU A 53 -8.53 -4.37 1.61
N PRO A 54 -7.41 -4.47 0.88
CA PRO A 54 -6.57 -5.69 0.83
C PRO A 54 -6.02 -6.13 2.18
N PHE A 55 -5.92 -5.21 3.13
CA PHE A 55 -5.33 -5.45 4.45
C PHE A 55 -6.39 -5.63 5.55
N MET A 56 -7.67 -5.67 5.19
CA MET A 56 -8.76 -5.93 6.11
C MET A 56 -9.08 -7.44 6.17
N ASP A 57 -9.60 -7.87 7.30
CA ASP A 57 -9.92 -9.29 7.52
C ASP A 57 -10.94 -9.82 6.52
N GLU A 58 -11.88 -8.99 6.11
CA GLU A 58 -12.89 -9.34 5.11
C GLU A 58 -12.24 -9.70 3.76
N PHE A 59 -11.17 -9.01 3.36
CA PHE A 59 -10.48 -9.31 2.09
C PHE A 59 -9.92 -10.73 2.06
N LYS A 60 -9.32 -11.18 3.15
CA LYS A 60 -8.78 -12.55 3.24
C LYS A 60 -9.85 -13.62 3.05
N SER A 61 -11.10 -13.32 3.48
CA SER A 61 -12.21 -14.26 3.37
C SER A 61 -12.69 -14.48 1.93
N VAL A 62 -12.31 -13.60 0.99
CA VAL A 62 -12.65 -13.75 -0.44
C VAL A 62 -11.97 -14.98 -1.04
N GLY A 63 -10.78 -15.34 -0.58
CA GLY A 63 -10.06 -16.53 -1.05
C GLY A 63 -9.40 -16.38 -2.41
N LEU A 64 -9.01 -15.16 -2.81
CA LEU A 64 -8.28 -14.92 -4.06
C LEU A 64 -6.96 -15.69 -4.09
N ASP A 65 -6.63 -16.27 -5.24
CA ASP A 65 -5.31 -16.88 -5.46
C ASP A 65 -4.26 -15.85 -5.79
N ALA A 66 -4.61 -14.84 -6.55
CA ALA A 66 -3.69 -13.79 -6.97
C ALA A 66 -4.32 -12.41 -6.96
N VAL A 67 -3.48 -11.41 -6.79
CA VAL A 67 -3.82 -10.02 -7.02
C VAL A 67 -2.85 -9.39 -8.01
N VAL A 68 -3.36 -8.48 -8.83
CA VAL A 68 -2.55 -7.73 -9.78
C VAL A 68 -2.80 -6.24 -9.61
N GLY A 69 -1.74 -5.45 -9.69
CA GLY A 69 -1.83 -3.99 -9.62
C GLY A 69 -0.74 -3.29 -10.40
N SER A 70 -0.89 -1.99 -10.60
CA SER A 70 0.10 -1.17 -11.29
C SER A 70 1.36 -1.02 -10.43
N VAL A 71 2.53 -1.17 -11.04
CA VAL A 71 3.83 -1.04 -10.37
C VAL A 71 4.73 -0.07 -11.13
N GLY A 72 4.44 1.20 -11.00
CA GLY A 72 5.21 2.28 -11.64
C GLY A 72 6.34 2.86 -10.78
N ASN A 73 6.38 2.53 -9.48
CA ASN A 73 7.39 3.00 -8.54
C ASN A 73 7.51 2.06 -7.33
N GLY A 74 8.38 2.36 -6.39
CA GLY A 74 8.61 1.53 -5.20
C GLY A 74 7.39 1.45 -4.29
N ALA A 75 6.66 2.54 -4.11
CA ALA A 75 5.48 2.59 -3.27
C ALA A 75 4.36 1.69 -3.83
N THR A 76 4.06 1.79 -5.13
CA THR A 76 3.02 0.95 -5.76
C THR A 76 3.42 -0.52 -5.80
N LEU A 77 4.70 -0.83 -6.00
CA LEU A 77 5.19 -2.20 -5.92
C LEU A 77 4.97 -2.79 -4.52
N ARG A 78 5.33 -2.04 -3.47
CA ARG A 78 5.11 -2.47 -2.08
C ARG A 78 3.63 -2.64 -1.75
N LEU A 79 2.77 -1.77 -2.28
CA LEU A 79 1.32 -1.90 -2.13
C LEU A 79 0.79 -3.26 -2.58
N ILE A 80 1.33 -3.79 -3.66
CA ILE A 80 0.92 -5.09 -4.18
C ILE A 80 1.66 -6.23 -3.49
N SER A 81 2.98 -6.12 -3.32
CA SER A 81 3.79 -7.21 -2.76
C SER A 81 3.48 -7.54 -1.30
N ASP A 82 2.93 -6.60 -0.54
CA ASP A 82 2.60 -6.79 0.88
C ASP A 82 1.16 -7.28 1.12
N ILE A 83 0.35 -7.47 0.08
CA ILE A 83 -1.03 -7.94 0.24
C ILE A 83 -1.05 -9.34 0.87
N PRO A 84 -1.71 -9.50 2.02
CA PRO A 84 -1.74 -10.78 2.71
C PRO A 84 -2.81 -11.73 2.15
N GLY A 85 -2.62 -13.04 2.35
CA GLY A 85 -3.64 -14.04 2.12
C GLY A 85 -3.87 -14.44 0.67
N VAL A 86 -2.95 -14.08 -0.25
CA VAL A 86 -2.93 -14.54 -1.64
C VAL A 86 -1.74 -15.46 -1.87
N LYS A 87 -1.86 -16.37 -2.84
CA LYS A 87 -0.77 -17.29 -3.21
C LYS A 87 0.38 -16.56 -3.89
N TYR A 88 0.05 -15.58 -4.76
CA TYR A 88 1.03 -14.78 -5.45
C TYR A 88 0.51 -13.39 -5.82
N THR A 89 1.45 -12.49 -6.03
CA THR A 89 1.21 -11.10 -6.40
C THR A 89 1.78 -10.82 -7.79
N GLU A 90 1.07 -10.00 -8.55
CA GLU A 90 1.46 -9.67 -9.92
C GLU A 90 1.52 -8.16 -10.13
N GLY A 91 2.63 -7.69 -10.67
CA GLY A 91 2.83 -6.30 -11.06
C GLY A 91 2.48 -6.08 -12.53
N ARG A 92 1.55 -5.19 -12.78
CA ARG A 92 1.32 -4.65 -14.08
C ARG A 92 2.31 -3.53 -14.34
N PHE A 93 3.35 -3.82 -15.09
CA PHE A 93 4.30 -2.82 -15.55
C PHE A 93 3.67 -2.03 -16.68
N LEU A 94 3.40 -0.77 -16.42
CA LEU A 94 2.66 0.06 -17.33
C LEU A 94 2.94 1.54 -17.08
N PRO A 95 3.24 2.31 -18.13
CA PRO A 95 2.84 3.71 -18.22
C PRO A 95 1.32 3.77 -18.21
N TYR A 96 0.72 4.53 -17.35
CA TYR A 96 -0.63 4.23 -16.88
C TYR A 96 -1.78 4.66 -17.78
N PHE A 97 -1.70 5.77 -18.48
CA PHE A 97 -2.82 6.25 -19.29
C PHE A 97 -2.54 6.13 -20.77
N PHE A 98 -3.29 5.28 -21.43
CA PHE A 98 -3.08 4.88 -22.79
C PHE A 98 -3.08 6.04 -23.79
N PRO A 99 -4.04 6.98 -23.77
CA PRO A 99 -3.98 8.12 -24.66
C PRO A 99 -2.83 9.07 -24.35
N ASP A 100 -2.45 9.18 -23.07
CA ASP A 100 -1.44 10.14 -22.62
C ASP A 100 -0.01 9.67 -22.90
N THR A 101 0.18 8.35 -23.08
CA THR A 101 1.50 7.75 -23.30
C THR A 101 1.66 7.22 -24.72
N PHE A 102 0.62 6.54 -25.26
CA PHE A 102 0.65 5.87 -26.55
C PHE A 102 -0.06 6.71 -27.63
N HIS A 103 0.54 7.82 -27.99
CA HIS A 103 0.07 8.70 -29.05
C HIS A 103 1.22 9.12 -29.96
N GLU A 104 0.91 9.70 -31.14
CA GLU A 104 1.92 10.24 -32.03
C GLU A 104 2.77 11.31 -31.33
N GLY A 105 4.09 11.13 -31.33
CA GLY A 105 5.04 11.99 -30.61
C GLY A 105 5.19 11.67 -29.12
N GLY A 106 4.47 10.68 -28.58
CA GLY A 106 4.69 10.16 -27.22
C GLY A 106 5.95 9.31 -27.12
N ASP A 107 6.52 9.20 -25.92
CA ASP A 107 7.71 8.39 -25.64
C ASP A 107 7.43 7.37 -24.51
N PRO A 108 6.73 6.27 -24.81
CA PRO A 108 6.42 5.26 -23.82
C PRO A 108 7.66 4.54 -23.28
N VAL A 109 8.74 4.49 -24.03
CA VAL A 109 10.01 3.89 -23.58
C VAL A 109 10.65 4.70 -22.47
N LYS A 110 10.69 6.02 -22.64
CA LYS A 110 11.26 6.92 -21.62
C LYS A 110 10.48 6.82 -20.30
N GLU A 111 9.17 6.84 -20.37
CA GLU A 111 8.31 6.72 -19.21
C GLU A 111 8.50 5.36 -18.52
N ALA A 112 8.51 4.28 -19.28
CA ALA A 112 8.75 2.94 -18.77
C ALA A 112 10.12 2.81 -18.09
N LYS A 113 11.17 3.43 -18.64
CA LYS A 113 12.51 3.46 -18.02
C LYS A 113 12.49 4.14 -16.65
N VAL A 114 11.81 5.27 -16.52
CA VAL A 114 11.67 5.97 -15.25
C VAL A 114 10.94 5.09 -14.24
N ASN A 115 9.82 4.52 -14.63
CA ASN A 115 9.02 3.64 -13.78
C ASN A 115 9.81 2.42 -13.31
N TRP A 116 10.55 1.77 -14.20
CA TRP A 116 11.32 0.59 -13.84
C TRP A 116 12.48 0.89 -12.90
N VAL A 117 13.21 1.97 -13.12
CA VAL A 117 14.32 2.38 -12.23
C VAL A 117 13.83 2.60 -10.79
N THR A 118 12.65 3.15 -10.61
CA THR A 118 12.08 3.37 -9.27
C THR A 118 11.46 2.10 -8.69
N ALA A 119 10.70 1.35 -9.46
CA ALA A 119 10.04 0.13 -9.00
C ALA A 119 11.03 -0.97 -8.57
N ARG A 120 12.08 -1.22 -9.35
CA ARG A 120 13.01 -2.32 -9.09
C ARG A 120 13.73 -2.24 -7.75
N ARG A 121 13.87 -1.04 -7.16
CA ARG A 121 14.48 -0.87 -5.83
C ARG A 121 13.70 -1.62 -4.74
N ALA A 122 12.39 -1.63 -4.84
CA ALA A 122 11.53 -2.31 -3.88
C ALA A 122 11.57 -3.84 -4.02
N ILE A 123 11.84 -4.37 -5.22
CA ILE A 123 11.90 -5.81 -5.50
C ILE A 123 12.93 -6.51 -4.60
N LEU A 124 14.07 -5.88 -4.36
CA LEU A 124 15.14 -6.45 -3.55
C LEU A 124 14.74 -6.65 -2.08
N ARG A 125 13.69 -5.99 -1.61
CA ARG A 125 13.22 -6.08 -0.23
C ARG A 125 11.96 -6.92 -0.09
N LYS A 126 11.02 -6.74 -1.00
CA LYS A 126 9.77 -7.48 -1.04
C LYS A 126 9.38 -7.71 -2.49
N PRO A 127 9.78 -8.82 -3.09
CA PRO A 127 9.44 -9.10 -4.48
C PRO A 127 7.95 -9.34 -4.65
N ILE A 128 7.43 -8.96 -5.83
CA ILE A 128 6.22 -9.54 -6.39
C ILE A 128 6.60 -10.84 -7.09
N ASP A 129 5.62 -11.73 -7.29
CA ASP A 129 5.90 -13.05 -7.88
C ASP A 129 5.93 -13.01 -9.41
N ARG A 130 5.19 -12.09 -10.02
CA ARG A 130 5.07 -11.94 -11.47
C ARG A 130 5.10 -10.48 -11.88
N ILE A 131 5.64 -10.21 -13.07
CA ILE A 131 5.57 -8.90 -13.72
C ILE A 131 5.31 -9.08 -15.21
N GLY A 132 4.54 -8.18 -15.79
CA GLY A 132 4.27 -8.14 -17.21
C GLY A 132 3.64 -6.83 -17.64
N TYR A 133 3.49 -6.67 -18.94
CA TYR A 133 2.74 -5.55 -19.50
C TYR A 133 1.25 -5.71 -19.23
N GLY A 134 0.65 -4.69 -18.70
CA GLY A 134 -0.75 -4.70 -18.33
C GLY A 134 -1.56 -3.56 -18.93
N GLY A 135 -1.62 -3.48 -20.24
CA GLY A 135 -2.36 -2.44 -20.94
C GLY A 135 -3.03 -2.92 -22.22
N TYR A 136 -3.53 -1.98 -23.01
CA TYR A 136 -4.12 -2.32 -24.31
C TYR A 136 -3.02 -2.68 -25.32
N LEU A 137 -2.88 -3.96 -25.60
CA LEU A 137 -1.87 -4.48 -26.50
C LEU A 137 -1.96 -3.83 -27.89
N LYS A 138 -3.18 -3.55 -28.36
CA LYS A 138 -3.43 -2.87 -29.64
C LYS A 138 -2.76 -1.49 -29.74
N LEU A 139 -2.62 -0.77 -28.65
CA LEU A 139 -1.90 0.51 -28.62
C LEU A 139 -0.39 0.26 -28.53
N ALA A 140 0.04 -0.61 -27.62
CA ALA A 140 1.45 -0.89 -27.40
C ALA A 140 2.18 -1.43 -28.62
N VAL A 141 1.53 -2.27 -29.45
CA VAL A 141 2.15 -2.84 -30.67
C VAL A 141 2.50 -1.81 -31.74
N GLN A 142 1.97 -0.59 -31.63
CA GLN A 142 2.35 0.51 -32.52
C GLN A 142 3.71 1.12 -32.13
N PHE A 143 4.27 0.72 -30.99
CA PHE A 143 5.55 1.17 -30.45
C PHE A 143 6.48 -0.03 -30.23
N PRO A 144 7.09 -0.58 -31.28
CA PRO A 144 7.92 -1.79 -31.18
C PRO A 144 9.03 -1.68 -30.14
N GLU A 145 9.68 -0.52 -30.05
CA GLU A 145 10.76 -0.27 -29.08
C GLU A 145 10.27 -0.35 -27.62
N PHE A 146 9.00 -0.01 -27.38
CA PHE A 146 8.40 -0.19 -26.08
C PHE A 146 8.19 -1.67 -25.75
N ILE A 147 7.74 -2.48 -26.70
CA ILE A 147 7.58 -3.93 -26.54
C ILE A 147 8.93 -4.57 -26.23
N ASP A 148 9.98 -4.22 -26.99
CA ASP A 148 11.35 -4.71 -26.77
C ASP A 148 11.85 -4.32 -25.37
N TYR A 149 11.53 -3.10 -24.93
CA TYR A 149 11.89 -2.66 -23.58
C TYR A 149 11.15 -3.45 -22.50
N VAL A 150 9.86 -3.69 -22.64
CA VAL A 150 9.08 -4.53 -21.70
C VAL A 150 9.65 -5.94 -21.63
N GLU A 151 10.03 -6.53 -22.77
CA GLU A 151 10.70 -7.82 -22.81
C GLU A 151 12.01 -7.81 -22.00
N SER A 152 12.81 -6.75 -22.16
CA SER A 152 14.05 -6.58 -21.40
C SER A 152 13.80 -6.47 -19.89
N VAL A 153 12.76 -5.74 -19.48
CA VAL A 153 12.33 -5.63 -18.07
C VAL A 153 11.90 -7.00 -17.53
N CYS A 154 11.13 -7.76 -18.29
CA CYS A 154 10.71 -9.10 -17.87
C CYS A 154 11.89 -10.06 -17.71
N LYS A 155 12.92 -9.97 -18.56
CA LYS A 155 14.16 -10.76 -18.46
C LYS A 155 14.97 -10.34 -17.23
N GLU A 156 15.15 -9.05 -17.00
CA GLU A 156 15.82 -8.52 -15.82
C GLU A 156 15.10 -8.94 -14.54
N PHE A 157 13.78 -8.78 -14.48
CA PHE A 157 12.96 -9.19 -13.34
C PHE A 157 13.11 -10.68 -13.06
N ARG A 158 13.02 -11.52 -14.07
CA ARG A 158 13.20 -12.98 -13.90
C ARG A 158 14.56 -13.30 -13.30
N THR A 159 15.62 -12.67 -13.78
CA THR A 159 16.97 -12.86 -13.24
C THR A 159 17.04 -12.43 -11.78
N LEU A 160 16.51 -11.27 -11.44
CA LEU A 160 16.45 -10.80 -10.05
C LEU A 160 15.65 -11.77 -9.18
N TYR A 161 14.43 -12.11 -9.60
CA TYR A 161 13.55 -13.00 -8.84
C TYR A 161 14.18 -14.36 -8.57
N GLU A 162 14.77 -15.01 -9.59
CA GLU A 162 15.43 -16.31 -9.44
C GLU A 162 16.60 -16.27 -8.45
N ASN A 163 17.27 -15.12 -8.33
CA ASN A 163 18.40 -14.98 -7.39
C ASN A 163 17.95 -14.65 -5.96
N ILE A 164 16.78 -14.01 -5.77
CA ILE A 164 16.32 -13.56 -4.45
C ILE A 164 15.19 -14.40 -3.86
N LYS A 165 14.45 -15.15 -4.68
CA LYS A 165 13.39 -16.04 -4.18
C LYS A 165 13.95 -17.03 -3.15
N GLY A 166 13.24 -17.16 -2.04
CA GLY A 166 13.65 -18.04 -0.96
C GLY A 166 14.81 -17.51 -0.09
N THR A 167 15.29 -16.29 -0.35
CA THR A 167 16.24 -15.61 0.54
C THR A 167 15.52 -14.64 1.47
N THR A 168 16.11 -14.39 2.64
CA THR A 168 15.65 -13.33 3.55
C THR A 168 16.67 -12.21 3.49
N PRO A 169 16.27 -10.99 3.08
CA PRO A 169 17.18 -9.86 3.04
C PRO A 169 17.67 -9.53 4.45
N TYR A 170 18.97 -9.28 4.60
CA TYR A 170 19.51 -8.76 5.85
C TYR A 170 19.04 -7.30 6.02
N CYS A 171 18.41 -7.04 7.15
CA CYS A 171 17.90 -5.72 7.50
C CYS A 171 18.58 -5.20 8.76
N VAL A 172 18.97 -3.93 8.73
CA VAL A 172 19.70 -3.29 9.85
C VAL A 172 18.75 -3.04 11.01
N LYS A 173 17.52 -2.63 10.71
CA LYS A 173 16.47 -2.29 11.67
C LYS A 173 15.09 -2.60 11.10
N THR A 174 14.13 -2.81 12.01
CA THR A 174 12.72 -2.95 11.68
C THR A 174 12.01 -1.61 11.85
N VAL A 175 11.40 -1.12 10.77
CA VAL A 175 10.66 0.15 10.74
C VAL A 175 9.19 -0.14 10.50
N ALA A 176 8.33 0.29 11.39
CA ALA A 176 6.89 0.18 11.22
C ALA A 176 6.28 1.49 10.71
N VAL A 177 5.53 1.43 9.63
CA VAL A 177 4.72 2.55 9.12
C VAL A 177 3.31 2.40 9.69
N LEU A 178 2.93 3.39 10.50
CA LEU A 178 1.71 3.31 11.28
C LEU A 178 0.48 3.73 10.47
N ASN A 179 -0.51 2.86 10.45
CA ASN A 179 -1.89 3.08 9.97
C ASN A 179 -2.05 3.63 8.55
N CYS A 180 -1.05 3.44 7.68
CA CYS A 180 -1.12 3.95 6.32
C CYS A 180 -1.73 2.94 5.34
N TRP A 181 -1.34 1.68 5.45
CA TRP A 181 -1.64 0.66 4.47
C TRP A 181 -3.08 0.15 4.60
N GLY A 182 -3.80 0.05 3.50
CA GLY A 182 -5.20 -0.36 3.47
C GLY A 182 -6.19 0.73 3.86
N LYS A 183 -5.93 1.46 4.92
CA LYS A 183 -6.79 2.56 5.40
C LYS A 183 -6.83 3.77 4.44
N MET A 184 -5.83 3.92 3.57
CA MET A 184 -5.76 5.03 2.63
C MET A 184 -6.96 5.08 1.68
N ARG A 185 -7.49 3.94 1.27
CA ARG A 185 -8.70 3.89 0.41
C ARG A 185 -9.94 4.36 1.14
N ALA A 186 -10.18 3.85 2.34
CA ALA A 186 -11.31 4.28 3.16
C ALA A 186 -11.24 5.78 3.45
N TRP A 187 -10.05 6.28 3.75
CA TRP A 187 -9.80 7.70 3.95
C TRP A 187 -10.01 8.53 2.67
N GLY A 188 -9.53 8.07 1.52
CA GLY A 188 -9.75 8.72 0.23
C GLY A 188 -11.22 8.86 -0.11
N ASN A 189 -12.02 7.83 0.16
CA ASN A 189 -13.48 7.87 -0.02
C ASN A 189 -14.16 8.88 0.90
N HIS A 190 -13.68 8.99 2.14
CA HIS A 190 -14.20 9.98 3.09
C HIS A 190 -13.86 11.41 2.68
N MET A 191 -12.65 11.59 2.20
CA MET A 191 -12.14 12.92 1.88
C MET A 191 -12.74 13.53 0.61
N VAL A 192 -12.75 12.84 -0.42
CA VAL A 192 -13.30 13.09 -1.75
C VAL A 192 -12.55 12.16 -2.68
N HIS A 193 -13.22 11.42 -3.49
CA HIS A 193 -12.55 10.65 -4.52
C HIS A 193 -11.62 11.56 -5.35
N HIS A 194 -10.53 11.05 -5.81
CA HIS A 194 -9.42 11.79 -6.43
C HIS A 194 -8.64 12.73 -5.51
N ALA A 195 -8.76 12.59 -4.21
CA ALA A 195 -7.89 13.30 -3.26
C ALA A 195 -6.42 12.81 -3.29
N ILE A 196 -5.99 12.25 -4.40
CA ILE A 196 -4.62 11.77 -4.62
C ILE A 196 -3.57 12.88 -4.46
N TYR A 197 -3.98 14.13 -4.65
CA TYR A 197 -3.12 15.31 -4.46
C TYR A 197 -3.13 15.84 -3.03
N HIS A 198 -3.63 15.05 -2.09
CA HIS A 198 -3.66 15.46 -0.71
C HIS A 198 -2.26 15.41 -0.08
N LYS A 199 -1.96 16.35 0.82
CA LYS A 199 -0.66 16.44 1.50
C LYS A 199 -0.24 15.10 2.14
N GLN A 200 -1.17 14.39 2.77
CA GLN A 200 -0.92 13.08 3.40
C GLN A 200 -0.54 12.01 2.38
N ASN A 201 -1.15 12.00 1.21
CA ASN A 201 -0.78 11.08 0.15
C ASN A 201 0.64 11.32 -0.33
N TYR A 202 1.05 12.58 -0.47
CA TYR A 202 2.42 12.91 -0.85
C TYR A 202 3.43 12.51 0.21
N SER A 203 3.12 12.78 1.48
CA SER A 203 4.00 12.37 2.59
C SER A 203 4.14 10.86 2.63
N TYR A 204 3.03 10.14 2.52
CA TYR A 204 3.00 8.68 2.48
C TYR A 204 3.80 8.11 1.30
N ALA A 205 3.50 8.55 0.08
CA ALA A 205 4.19 8.09 -1.11
C ALA A 205 5.69 8.42 -1.06
N GLY A 206 6.06 9.60 -0.60
CA GLY A 206 7.45 10.00 -0.43
C GLY A 206 8.22 9.15 0.57
N ILE A 207 7.62 8.84 1.72
CA ILE A 207 8.23 7.95 2.72
C ILE A 207 8.36 6.53 2.20
N MET A 208 7.33 5.99 1.56
CA MET A 208 7.38 4.66 0.98
C MET A 208 8.44 4.55 -0.11
N GLU A 209 8.58 5.58 -0.94
CA GLU A 209 9.61 5.64 -1.96
C GLU A 209 11.02 5.76 -1.35
N ALA A 210 11.18 6.54 -0.30
CA ALA A 210 12.44 6.68 0.43
C ALA A 210 12.86 5.37 1.14
N LEU A 211 11.92 4.64 1.68
CA LEU A 211 12.18 3.35 2.33
C LEU A 211 12.39 2.20 1.34
N SER A 212 11.92 2.35 0.09
CA SER A 212 12.11 1.36 -0.97
C SER A 212 13.60 1.22 -1.31
N GLY A 213 14.19 0.08 -1.10
CA GLY A 213 15.62 -0.15 -1.30
C GLY A 213 16.52 0.25 -0.13
N ALA A 214 15.99 0.87 0.93
CA ALA A 214 16.72 1.05 2.17
C ALA A 214 16.92 -0.30 2.89
N PRO A 215 17.99 -0.46 3.69
CA PRO A 215 18.30 -1.73 4.36
C PRO A 215 17.45 -1.96 5.62
N PHE A 216 16.16 -1.64 5.56
CA PHE A 216 15.22 -1.81 6.67
C PHE A 216 14.18 -2.88 6.36
N ASP A 217 13.76 -3.62 7.38
CA ASP A 217 12.53 -4.40 7.34
C ASP A 217 11.36 -3.45 7.57
N VAL A 218 10.60 -3.15 6.52
CA VAL A 218 9.48 -2.23 6.57
C VAL A 218 8.19 -3.01 6.78
N ARG A 219 7.52 -2.75 7.90
CA ARG A 219 6.23 -3.35 8.26
C ARG A 219 5.13 -2.31 8.27
N PHE A 220 3.91 -2.76 8.05
CA PHE A 220 2.72 -1.92 8.12
C PHE A 220 1.88 -2.38 9.29
N ILE A 221 1.62 -1.48 10.23
CA ILE A 221 0.82 -1.75 11.43
C ILE A 221 -0.32 -0.76 11.52
N THR A 222 -1.41 -1.16 12.17
CA THR A 222 -2.55 -0.30 12.42
C THR A 222 -2.68 0.01 13.91
N PHE A 223 -3.44 1.05 14.25
CA PHE A 223 -3.80 1.31 15.64
C PHE A 223 -4.59 0.15 16.25
N ASP A 224 -5.40 -0.54 15.45
CA ASP A 224 -6.15 -1.70 15.90
C ASP A 224 -5.24 -2.89 16.24
N ASP A 225 -4.15 -3.08 15.51
CA ASP A 225 -3.16 -4.10 15.81
C ASP A 225 -2.49 -3.82 17.16
N ILE A 226 -2.06 -2.57 17.39
CA ILE A 226 -1.47 -2.15 18.67
C ILE A 226 -2.47 -2.35 19.82
N ARG A 227 -3.73 -1.97 19.61
CA ARG A 227 -4.79 -2.11 20.61
C ARG A 227 -5.04 -3.57 20.98
N LYS A 228 -5.04 -4.47 20.00
CA LYS A 228 -5.23 -5.90 20.19
C LYS A 228 -4.02 -6.59 20.83
N ASN A 229 -2.82 -6.17 20.45
CA ASN A 229 -1.57 -6.78 20.89
C ASN A 229 -0.42 -5.76 20.97
N PRO A 230 -0.31 -4.98 22.06
CA PRO A 230 0.77 -4.01 22.25
C PRO A 230 2.18 -4.63 22.19
N ASP A 231 2.29 -5.91 22.56
CA ASP A 231 3.57 -6.62 22.59
C ASP A 231 4.21 -6.77 21.20
N MET A 232 3.46 -6.59 20.12
CA MET A 232 4.00 -6.57 18.78
C MET A 232 5.06 -5.48 18.54
N LEU A 233 5.04 -4.43 19.36
CA LEU A 233 6.01 -3.34 19.28
C LEU A 233 7.41 -3.76 19.73
N LYS A 234 7.56 -4.86 20.48
CA LYS A 234 8.86 -5.36 20.95
C LYS A 234 9.81 -5.75 19.82
N ASP A 235 9.26 -6.13 18.66
CA ASP A 235 10.03 -6.53 17.47
C ASP A 235 10.25 -5.37 16.48
N ILE A 236 9.96 -4.15 16.91
CA ILE A 236 10.07 -2.93 16.09
C ILE A 236 11.13 -2.03 16.72
N ASP A 237 11.98 -1.45 15.87
CA ASP A 237 12.97 -0.46 16.29
C ASP A 237 12.45 0.97 16.18
N VAL A 238 11.71 1.25 15.11
CA VAL A 238 11.22 2.62 14.82
C VAL A 238 9.77 2.57 14.31
N ILE A 239 8.94 3.45 14.84
CA ILE A 239 7.59 3.70 14.35
C ILE A 239 7.57 5.02 13.58
N LEU A 240 6.99 5.02 12.39
CA LEU A 240 6.74 6.21 11.59
C LEU A 240 5.23 6.51 11.55
N ASN A 241 4.81 7.66 12.05
CA ASN A 241 3.48 8.20 11.78
C ASN A 241 3.58 9.20 10.63
N VAL A 242 2.99 8.87 9.49
CA VAL A 242 3.18 9.61 8.24
C VAL A 242 2.00 10.52 7.94
N GLY A 243 2.22 11.81 8.06
CA GLY A 243 1.24 12.87 7.87
C GLY A 243 0.83 13.55 9.18
N ASP A 244 -0.05 14.54 9.10
CA ASP A 244 -0.48 15.30 10.27
C ASP A 244 -1.28 14.40 11.23
N GLY A 245 -0.87 14.34 12.48
CA GLY A 245 -1.35 13.36 13.46
C GLY A 245 -2.82 13.51 13.88
N ASP A 246 -3.41 14.68 13.65
CA ASP A 246 -4.82 14.98 13.97
C ASP A 246 -5.79 14.65 12.85
N THR A 247 -5.32 14.13 11.72
CA THR A 247 -6.20 13.71 10.64
C THR A 247 -6.84 12.34 10.91
N ALA A 248 -8.00 12.09 10.36
CA ALA A 248 -8.67 10.80 10.42
C ALA A 248 -7.82 9.65 9.85
N TYR A 249 -6.89 9.97 8.97
CA TYR A 249 -6.00 9.02 8.33
C TYR A 249 -4.79 8.64 9.18
N THR A 250 -4.18 9.63 9.85
CA THR A 250 -2.93 9.46 10.61
C THR A 250 -3.14 9.33 12.11
N GLY A 251 -4.37 9.11 12.52
CA GLY A 251 -4.71 8.75 13.88
C GLY A 251 -5.93 9.46 14.43
N GLY A 252 -5.98 10.80 14.35
CA GLY A 252 -7.07 11.57 14.92
C GLY A 252 -7.33 11.18 16.37
N ASP A 253 -8.55 10.73 16.66
CA ASP A 253 -8.98 10.33 18.00
C ASP A 253 -8.22 9.12 18.59
N ASN A 254 -7.50 8.33 17.79
CA ASN A 254 -6.65 7.27 18.34
C ASN A 254 -5.55 7.81 19.25
N TRP A 255 -5.13 9.07 19.04
CA TRP A 255 -4.15 9.72 19.92
C TRP A 255 -4.72 10.16 21.27
N THR A 256 -6.02 9.98 21.51
CA THR A 256 -6.67 10.14 22.83
C THR A 256 -6.96 8.81 23.50
N ASP A 257 -6.71 7.68 22.83
CA ASP A 257 -6.88 6.34 23.37
C ASP A 257 -5.70 6.00 24.29
N GLU A 258 -6.00 5.79 25.56
CA GLU A 258 -4.98 5.51 26.60
C GLU A 258 -4.18 4.23 26.30
N THR A 259 -4.79 3.22 25.68
CA THR A 259 -4.11 1.98 25.30
C THR A 259 -3.03 2.25 24.27
N ILE A 260 -3.36 3.02 23.22
CA ILE A 260 -2.44 3.38 22.16
C ILE A 260 -1.30 4.27 22.69
N VAL A 261 -1.67 5.33 23.40
CA VAL A 261 -0.71 6.30 23.94
C VAL A 261 0.24 5.64 24.92
N SER A 262 -0.28 4.79 25.82
CA SER A 262 0.57 4.06 26.78
C SER A 262 1.51 3.08 26.09
N ALA A 263 1.03 2.32 25.10
CA ALA A 263 1.85 1.38 24.36
C ALA A 263 3.00 2.07 23.60
N ILE A 264 2.72 3.21 22.97
CA ILE A 264 3.75 3.98 22.24
C ILE A 264 4.72 4.65 23.21
N ASN A 265 4.24 5.20 24.34
CA ASN A 265 5.09 5.76 25.36
C ASN A 265 6.04 4.70 25.98
N GLU A 266 5.52 3.52 26.29
CA GLU A 266 6.32 2.41 26.80
C GLU A 266 7.36 1.95 25.77
N PHE A 267 6.98 1.86 24.51
CA PHE A 267 7.89 1.56 23.40
C PHE A 267 9.06 2.56 23.33
N VAL A 268 8.77 3.87 23.39
CA VAL A 268 9.79 4.92 23.35
C VAL A 268 10.64 4.89 24.63
N TYR A 269 10.02 4.71 25.80
CA TYR A 269 10.74 4.62 27.06
C TYR A 269 11.74 3.45 27.09
N ASN A 270 11.38 2.34 26.44
CA ASN A 270 12.24 1.15 26.29
C ASN A 270 13.28 1.29 25.15
N GLY A 271 13.45 2.46 24.57
CA GLY A 271 14.48 2.76 23.57
C GLY A 271 14.03 2.66 22.10
N GLY A 272 12.75 2.46 21.85
CA GLY A 272 12.18 2.55 20.49
C GLY A 272 12.15 3.97 19.95
N GLY A 273 12.32 4.14 18.64
CA GLY A 273 12.25 5.44 17.97
C GLY A 273 10.83 5.73 17.50
N PHE A 274 10.33 6.94 17.75
CA PHE A 274 9.08 7.42 17.16
C PHE A 274 9.31 8.66 16.32
N ILE A 275 8.90 8.63 15.05
CA ILE A 275 9.07 9.74 14.10
C ILE A 275 7.69 10.13 13.56
N GLY A 276 7.27 11.35 13.85
CA GLY A 276 6.10 11.98 13.23
C GLY A 276 6.52 12.78 12.00
N ILE A 277 5.79 12.62 10.91
CA ILE A 277 5.99 13.38 9.68
C ILE A 277 4.76 14.23 9.45
N GLY A 278 4.91 15.53 9.57
CA GLY A 278 3.83 16.50 9.57
C GLY A 278 3.63 17.13 10.94
N GLU A 279 2.46 17.69 11.19
CA GLU A 279 2.15 18.33 12.46
C GLU A 279 1.82 17.33 13.56
N ARG A 280 2.14 17.68 14.80
CA ARG A 280 1.82 16.84 15.97
C ARG A 280 0.30 16.80 16.18
N PRO A 281 -0.25 15.68 16.69
CA PRO A 281 -1.63 15.65 17.12
C PRO A 281 -1.85 16.65 18.24
N VAL A 282 -2.81 17.54 18.08
CA VAL A 282 -3.23 18.48 19.14
C VAL A 282 -4.28 17.78 20.00
N ILE A 283 -3.85 17.25 21.12
CA ILE A 283 -4.79 16.72 22.14
C ILE A 283 -5.33 17.91 22.92
N SER A 284 -6.57 18.34 22.61
CA SER A 284 -7.20 19.45 23.30
C SER A 284 -7.30 19.16 24.79
N GLY A 285 -6.59 19.93 25.61
CA GLY A 285 -6.72 19.95 27.09
C GLY A 285 -5.74 19.10 27.90
N LYS A 286 -4.81 18.35 27.27
CA LYS A 286 -3.70 17.69 28.00
C LYS A 286 -2.36 18.16 27.41
N ALA A 287 -1.44 18.51 28.29
CA ALA A 287 -0.07 18.85 27.90
C ALA A 287 0.56 17.70 27.09
N ASN A 288 1.22 18.06 25.99
CA ASN A 288 1.93 17.11 25.12
C ASN A 288 2.83 16.20 25.92
N THR A 289 2.52 14.93 25.99
CA THR A 289 3.32 13.90 26.66
C THR A 289 4.47 13.35 25.82
N PHE A 290 4.64 13.87 24.59
CA PHE A 290 5.78 13.55 23.75
C PHE A 290 6.75 14.74 23.71
N SER A 291 7.58 14.89 24.71
CA SER A 291 8.72 15.82 24.73
C SER A 291 10.02 15.06 24.53
#